data_3c09339c4d7162b783c3dcf453692835
#
_entry.id   3c09339c4d7162b783c3dcf453692835
#
_cell.length_a   1.000
_cell.length_b   1.000
_cell.length_c   1.000
_cell.angle_alpha   90.00
_cell.angle_beta   90.00
_cell.angle_gamma   90.00
#
_symmetry.space_group_name_H-M   'P 1'
#
loop_
_entity.id
_entity.type
_entity.pdbx_description
1 polymer ?
#
loop_
_entity_poly.entity_id
_entity_poly.type
_entity_poly.pdbx_seq_one_letter_code
_entity_poly.pdbx_strand_id
1 'polypeptide(L)'
;MMWEQFIAEFQALMLSSSAQGFDALAVAFPTIVLLELPFYVLVIIGMLRFGLRRWKRRAPSSYYPSVSCLVTCYSEGEDVRKTISTLVNQRYAGHIQIIPIIDGAIKNHLTLQAAHSEAQRWRDQPFREVMVLPKWQRGGRVSSLNAALPFATGEVLMALDGDTSFDNDMVEKAIRHFEDPQVAGVAGNLRVRNQNKSLAAKMQGLEYVLSISGGKTGLSEFNVVNNISGAFGVFRASIVRLVGGWDAGSAEDLDLTLRIKQYFGRHAGMKIKFEPHAVGHTDAPDTWRVFAKQRERWDGDMFYIFIRKFRFNLRPSLLGWPNFLFTLVNGILMQLILPFLIVIALIAALVMQPLVVVLAELAVLYS
;
A
#
# COMPACT_ATOMS: atom_id res chain seq x y z
N MET A 1 26.77 32.64 21.27
CA MET A 1 25.48 33.19 21.73
C MET A 1 24.28 32.36 21.19
N MET A 2 23.94 32.35 19.89
CA MET A 2 22.80 31.57 19.37
C MET A 2 22.95 30.04 19.56
N TRP A 3 24.15 29.49 19.35
CA TRP A 3 24.45 28.07 19.52
C TRP A 3 24.47 27.65 21.00
N GLU A 4 24.99 28.46 21.86
CA GLU A 4 24.97 28.22 23.31
C GLU A 4 23.55 28.24 23.86
N GLN A 5 22.72 29.18 23.39
CA GLN A 5 21.31 29.24 23.74
C GLN A 5 20.56 27.99 23.24
N PHE A 6 20.83 27.51 22.01
CA PHE A 6 20.26 26.27 21.48
C PHE A 6 20.62 25.07 22.36
N ILE A 7 21.90 24.89 22.73
CA ILE A 7 22.34 23.81 23.59
C ILE A 7 21.66 23.87 24.97
N ALA A 8 21.55 25.08 25.56
CA ALA A 8 20.91 25.27 26.85
C ALA A 8 19.42 24.90 26.82
N GLU A 9 18.67 25.36 25.79
CA GLU A 9 17.25 25.04 25.63
C GLU A 9 17.04 23.54 25.33
N PHE A 10 17.87 22.94 24.48
CA PHE A 10 17.82 21.51 24.21
C PHE A 10 18.07 20.69 25.48
N GLN A 11 19.09 21.04 26.28
CA GLN A 11 19.38 20.35 27.52
C GLN A 11 18.26 20.54 28.56
N ALA A 12 17.69 21.74 28.66
CA ALA A 12 16.57 22.02 29.57
C ALA A 12 15.33 21.19 29.20
N LEU A 13 14.99 21.09 27.91
CA LEU A 13 13.89 20.27 27.41
C LEU A 13 14.13 18.77 27.64
N MET A 14 15.34 18.28 27.38
CA MET A 14 15.70 16.88 27.62
C MET A 14 15.67 16.54 29.13
N LEU A 15 16.15 17.42 30.00
CA LEU A 15 16.12 17.22 31.44
C LEU A 15 14.69 17.28 32.00
N SER A 16 13.85 18.22 31.53
CA SER A 16 12.45 18.29 31.95
C SER A 16 11.67 17.06 31.50
N SER A 17 11.90 16.57 30.28
CA SER A 17 11.28 15.34 29.77
C SER A 17 11.71 14.10 30.56
N SER A 18 12.98 14.02 30.97
CA SER A 18 13.48 12.91 31.77
C SER A 18 12.99 12.93 33.22
N ALA A 19 12.79 14.15 33.80
CA ALA A 19 12.37 14.31 35.18
C ALA A 19 10.85 14.14 35.40
N GLN A 20 10.04 14.56 34.43
CA GLN A 20 8.56 14.49 34.47
C GLN A 20 7.99 13.32 33.70
N GLY A 21 8.83 12.58 32.95
CA GLY A 21 8.45 11.36 32.24
C GLY A 21 7.32 11.55 31.24
N PHE A 22 6.34 10.65 31.30
CA PHE A 22 5.21 10.61 30.38
C PHE A 22 4.36 11.89 30.36
N ASP A 23 4.19 12.54 31.51
CA ASP A 23 3.37 13.77 31.64
C ASP A 23 3.98 14.93 30.84
N ALA A 24 5.31 15.08 30.86
CA ALA A 24 5.99 16.09 30.06
C ALA A 24 5.84 15.86 28.56
N LEU A 25 5.98 14.61 28.12
CA LEU A 25 5.74 14.22 26.73
C LEU A 25 4.29 14.47 26.31
N ALA A 26 3.32 14.16 27.17
CA ALA A 26 1.90 14.36 26.88
C ALA A 26 1.53 15.84 26.74
N VAL A 27 2.18 16.72 27.50
CA VAL A 27 1.98 18.17 27.43
C VAL A 27 2.70 18.78 26.22
N ALA A 28 3.96 18.38 25.98
CA ALA A 28 4.77 18.93 24.89
C ALA A 28 4.33 18.38 23.51
N PHE A 29 3.96 17.11 23.45
CA PHE A 29 3.65 16.42 22.19
C PHE A 29 2.34 15.61 22.29
N PRO A 30 1.19 16.25 22.51
CA PRO A 30 -0.08 15.54 22.77
C PRO A 30 -0.51 14.66 21.59
N THR A 31 -0.19 15.02 20.36
CA THR A 31 -0.52 14.22 19.17
C THR A 31 0.24 12.91 19.11
N ILE A 32 1.51 12.90 19.53
CA ILE A 32 2.31 11.68 19.62
C ILE A 32 1.70 10.73 20.64
N VAL A 33 1.42 11.22 21.84
CA VAL A 33 0.92 10.39 22.94
C VAL A 33 -0.51 9.90 22.69
N LEU A 34 -1.38 10.77 22.14
CA LEU A 34 -2.80 10.44 21.97
C LEU A 34 -3.13 9.70 20.68
N LEU A 35 -2.31 9.85 19.63
CA LEU A 35 -2.60 9.29 18.31
C LEU A 35 -1.52 8.31 17.85
N GLU A 36 -0.26 8.71 17.79
CA GLU A 36 0.79 7.90 17.20
C GLU A 36 1.18 6.72 18.10
N LEU A 37 1.39 6.95 19.38
CA LEU A 37 1.77 5.88 20.31
C LEU A 37 0.71 4.77 20.38
N PRO A 38 -0.60 5.05 20.56
CA PRO A 38 -1.63 4.01 20.51
C PRO A 38 -1.69 3.27 19.17
N PHE A 39 -1.45 3.98 18.05
CA PHE A 39 -1.39 3.36 16.74
C PHE A 39 -0.20 2.39 16.63
N TYR A 40 1.01 2.79 17.04
CA TYR A 40 2.17 1.90 17.03
C TYR A 40 2.02 0.72 18.00
N VAL A 41 1.45 0.94 19.18
CA VAL A 41 1.13 -0.15 20.12
C VAL A 41 0.16 -1.16 19.49
N LEU A 42 -0.88 -0.69 18.81
CA LEU A 42 -1.81 -1.56 18.07
C LEU A 42 -1.06 -2.40 17.01
N VAL A 43 -0.21 -1.76 16.21
CA VAL A 43 0.61 -2.44 15.19
C VAL A 43 1.51 -3.49 15.81
N ILE A 44 2.22 -3.17 16.90
CA ILE A 44 3.12 -4.11 17.61
C ILE A 44 2.35 -5.31 18.15
N ILE A 45 1.20 -5.08 18.81
CA ILE A 45 0.34 -6.17 19.30
C ILE A 45 -0.10 -7.06 18.13
N GLY A 46 -0.49 -6.48 17.01
CA GLY A 46 -0.85 -7.23 15.81
C GLY A 46 0.32 -8.06 15.26
N MET A 47 1.52 -7.50 15.20
CA MET A 47 2.73 -8.21 14.76
C MET A 47 3.05 -9.38 15.70
N LEU A 48 2.94 -9.20 17.01
CA LEU A 48 3.12 -10.28 17.99
C LEU A 48 2.08 -11.38 17.80
N ARG A 49 0.80 -11.03 17.60
CA ARG A 49 -0.27 -12.01 17.29
C ARG A 49 0.02 -12.79 16.01
N PHE A 50 0.48 -12.10 14.97
CA PHE A 50 0.90 -12.74 13.71
C PHE A 50 2.04 -13.73 13.95
N GLY A 51 3.08 -13.35 14.69
CA GLY A 51 4.22 -14.20 15.04
C GLY A 51 3.80 -15.46 15.82
N LEU A 52 2.97 -15.30 16.86
CA LEU A 52 2.46 -16.40 17.67
C LEU A 52 1.57 -17.36 16.85
N ARG A 53 0.76 -16.84 15.94
CA ARG A 53 -0.10 -17.66 15.08
C ARG A 53 0.74 -18.45 14.07
N ARG A 54 1.80 -17.87 13.54
CA ARG A 54 2.71 -18.52 12.60
C ARG A 54 3.52 -19.66 13.21
N TRP A 55 3.80 -19.60 14.49
CA TRP A 55 4.48 -20.70 15.21
C TRP A 55 3.70 -22.02 15.10
N LYS A 56 2.38 -21.95 14.99
CA LYS A 56 1.56 -23.12 14.66
C LYS A 56 1.71 -23.37 13.15
N ARG A 57 2.57 -24.33 12.77
CA ARG A 57 2.82 -24.72 11.38
C ARG A 57 1.49 -24.96 10.64
N ARG A 58 1.24 -24.21 9.59
CA ARG A 58 0.11 -24.52 8.68
C ARG A 58 0.50 -25.73 7.83
N ALA A 59 -0.44 -26.68 7.68
CA ALA A 59 -0.30 -27.78 6.75
C ALA A 59 -0.14 -27.26 5.31
N PRO A 60 0.50 -28.02 4.40
CA PRO A 60 0.47 -27.72 2.98
C PRO A 60 -0.97 -27.57 2.51
N SER A 61 -1.25 -26.54 1.72
CA SER A 61 -2.57 -26.33 1.13
C SER A 61 -2.72 -27.16 -0.15
N SER A 62 -3.91 -27.69 -0.39
CA SER A 62 -4.32 -28.28 -1.67
C SER A 62 -5.23 -27.34 -2.47
N TYR A 63 -5.37 -26.08 -2.05
CA TYR A 63 -6.21 -25.08 -2.68
C TYR A 63 -5.41 -24.29 -3.73
N TYR A 64 -5.68 -24.57 -5.00
CA TYR A 64 -5.01 -23.96 -6.15
C TYR A 64 -6.04 -23.39 -7.16
N PRO A 65 -6.81 -22.34 -6.82
CA PRO A 65 -7.75 -21.70 -7.72
C PRO A 65 -7.02 -21.09 -8.92
N SER A 66 -7.74 -20.89 -10.03
CA SER A 66 -7.20 -20.15 -11.16
C SER A 66 -6.96 -18.68 -10.82
N VAL A 67 -5.87 -18.12 -11.34
CA VAL A 67 -5.45 -16.74 -11.07
C VAL A 67 -5.32 -15.99 -12.39
N SER A 68 -5.87 -14.77 -12.48
CA SER A 68 -5.59 -13.83 -13.57
C SER A 68 -4.78 -12.64 -13.05
N CYS A 69 -3.57 -12.47 -13.57
CA CYS A 69 -2.67 -11.36 -13.29
C CYS A 69 -2.91 -10.23 -14.31
N LEU A 70 -3.57 -9.15 -13.90
CA LEU A 70 -3.79 -7.95 -14.70
C LEU A 70 -2.60 -7.03 -14.53
N VAL A 71 -1.72 -6.97 -15.53
CA VAL A 71 -0.46 -6.23 -15.45
C VAL A 71 -0.60 -4.93 -16.25
N THR A 72 -0.66 -3.79 -15.57
CA THR A 72 -0.80 -2.49 -16.23
C THR A 72 0.55 -1.98 -16.71
N CYS A 73 0.67 -1.71 -18.00
CA CYS A 73 1.92 -1.34 -18.66
C CYS A 73 1.78 0.00 -19.38
N TYR A 74 2.71 0.94 -19.05
CA TYR A 74 2.84 2.22 -19.75
C TYR A 74 4.30 2.70 -19.72
N SER A 75 4.98 2.62 -20.86
CA SER A 75 6.39 3.05 -21.04
C SER A 75 7.45 2.18 -20.33
N GLU A 76 7.16 0.94 -19.97
CA GLU A 76 8.14 0.01 -19.37
C GLU A 76 9.20 -0.48 -20.37
N GLY A 77 8.92 -0.40 -21.67
CA GLY A 77 9.84 -0.91 -22.70
C GLY A 77 10.16 -2.38 -22.47
N GLU A 78 11.45 -2.72 -22.41
CA GLU A 78 11.95 -4.08 -22.21
C GLU A 78 11.75 -4.62 -20.76
N ASP A 79 11.52 -3.74 -19.78
CA ASP A 79 11.37 -4.18 -18.37
C ASP A 79 10.10 -5.02 -18.15
N VAL A 80 9.08 -4.87 -19.00
CA VAL A 80 7.87 -5.73 -18.97
C VAL A 80 8.21 -7.22 -19.09
N ARG A 81 9.32 -7.57 -19.75
CA ARG A 81 9.79 -8.96 -19.86
C ARG A 81 10.08 -9.58 -18.49
N LYS A 82 10.70 -8.82 -17.59
CA LYS A 82 10.99 -9.30 -16.23
C LYS A 82 9.71 -9.59 -15.48
N THR A 83 8.74 -8.70 -15.55
CA THR A 83 7.45 -8.86 -14.88
C THR A 83 6.75 -10.13 -15.38
N ILE A 84 6.60 -10.28 -16.71
CA ILE A 84 5.98 -11.48 -17.31
C ILE A 84 6.74 -12.73 -16.90
N SER A 85 8.08 -12.73 -17.04
CA SER A 85 8.92 -13.88 -16.73
C SER A 85 8.81 -14.30 -15.25
N THR A 86 8.78 -13.35 -14.30
CA THR A 86 8.61 -13.67 -12.86
C THR A 86 7.23 -14.26 -12.55
N LEU A 87 6.18 -13.85 -13.29
CA LEU A 87 4.83 -14.39 -13.16
C LEU A 87 4.69 -15.79 -13.78
N VAL A 88 5.31 -16.04 -14.93
CA VAL A 88 5.33 -17.37 -15.55
C VAL A 88 6.07 -18.38 -14.66
N ASN A 89 7.21 -17.97 -14.07
CA ASN A 89 8.05 -18.84 -13.25
C ASN A 89 7.56 -18.99 -11.79
N GLN A 90 6.32 -18.63 -11.48
CA GLN A 90 5.76 -18.84 -10.14
C GLN A 90 5.68 -20.33 -9.78
N ARG A 91 6.09 -20.68 -8.57
CA ARG A 91 5.93 -22.01 -7.95
C ARG A 91 4.50 -22.18 -7.48
N TYR A 92 3.60 -22.35 -8.43
CA TYR A 92 2.16 -22.48 -8.18
C TYR A 92 1.58 -23.58 -9.06
N ALA A 93 0.89 -24.54 -8.45
CA ALA A 93 0.35 -25.70 -9.17
C ALA A 93 -0.91 -25.38 -9.99
N GLY A 94 -1.63 -24.30 -9.65
CA GLY A 94 -2.82 -23.86 -10.37
C GLY A 94 -2.51 -23.10 -11.65
N HIS A 95 -3.56 -22.86 -12.43
CA HIS A 95 -3.49 -22.06 -13.66
C HIS A 95 -3.24 -20.59 -13.38
N ILE A 96 -2.29 -19.96 -14.08
CA ILE A 96 -2.04 -18.52 -14.05
C ILE A 96 -2.21 -17.96 -15.45
N GLN A 97 -3.21 -17.09 -15.61
CA GLN A 97 -3.40 -16.24 -16.78
C GLN A 97 -2.72 -14.90 -16.53
N ILE A 98 -1.82 -14.49 -17.41
CA ILE A 98 -1.08 -13.23 -17.33
C ILE A 98 -1.58 -12.32 -18.44
N ILE A 99 -2.14 -11.18 -18.11
CA ILE A 99 -2.70 -10.23 -19.07
C ILE A 99 -1.91 -8.91 -18.99
N PRO A 100 -0.80 -8.76 -19.75
CA PRO A 100 -0.13 -7.48 -19.92
C PRO A 100 -1.03 -6.54 -20.72
N ILE A 101 -1.42 -5.41 -20.10
CA ILE A 101 -2.34 -4.42 -20.68
C ILE A 101 -1.51 -3.23 -21.12
N ILE A 102 -1.27 -3.07 -22.41
CA ILE A 102 -0.40 -2.02 -22.95
C ILE A 102 -1.22 -0.75 -23.18
N ASP A 103 -1.20 0.20 -22.25
CA ASP A 103 -1.96 1.44 -22.33
C ASP A 103 -1.31 2.41 -23.33
N GLY A 104 -2.09 2.86 -24.34
CA GLY A 104 -1.60 3.68 -25.42
C GLY A 104 -0.58 2.93 -26.32
N ALA A 105 -0.91 1.72 -26.75
CA ALA A 105 -0.04 0.81 -27.51
C ALA A 105 0.60 1.45 -28.75
N ILE A 106 -0.06 2.42 -29.39
CA ILE A 106 0.52 3.17 -30.54
C ILE A 106 1.83 3.86 -30.15
N LYS A 107 1.88 4.50 -28.97
CA LYS A 107 3.07 5.19 -28.47
C LYS A 107 4.02 4.28 -27.71
N ASN A 108 3.51 3.16 -27.19
CA ASN A 108 4.23 2.17 -26.39
C ASN A 108 4.56 0.90 -27.19
N HIS A 109 4.92 1.06 -28.47
CA HIS A 109 5.19 -0.07 -29.37
C HIS A 109 6.35 -0.96 -28.89
N LEU A 110 7.36 -0.41 -28.21
CA LEU A 110 8.46 -1.20 -27.63
C LEU A 110 7.96 -2.13 -26.51
N THR A 111 7.14 -1.60 -25.60
CA THR A 111 6.51 -2.41 -24.55
C THR A 111 5.60 -3.49 -25.15
N LEU A 112 4.84 -3.13 -26.20
CA LEU A 112 3.96 -4.06 -26.91
C LEU A 112 4.77 -5.20 -27.56
N GLN A 113 5.84 -4.88 -28.28
CA GLN A 113 6.72 -5.86 -28.93
C GLN A 113 7.38 -6.79 -27.89
N ALA A 114 7.90 -6.22 -26.80
CA ALA A 114 8.49 -6.98 -25.71
C ALA A 114 7.48 -7.95 -25.06
N ALA A 115 6.24 -7.48 -24.79
CA ALA A 115 5.19 -8.32 -24.25
C ALA A 115 4.78 -9.47 -25.21
N HIS A 116 4.63 -9.20 -26.51
CA HIS A 116 4.34 -10.25 -27.51
C HIS A 116 5.46 -11.27 -27.63
N SER A 117 6.72 -10.82 -27.61
CA SER A 117 7.88 -11.70 -27.63
C SER A 117 7.90 -12.65 -26.43
N GLU A 118 7.60 -12.14 -25.22
CA GLU A 118 7.48 -13.00 -24.03
C GLU A 118 6.26 -13.93 -24.11
N ALA A 119 5.12 -13.47 -24.60
CA ALA A 119 3.95 -14.33 -24.80
C ALA A 119 4.26 -15.51 -25.75
N GLN A 120 5.01 -15.25 -26.83
CA GLN A 120 5.45 -16.28 -27.73
C GLN A 120 6.46 -17.25 -27.10
N ARG A 121 7.42 -16.72 -26.33
CA ARG A 121 8.44 -17.50 -25.63
C ARG A 121 7.84 -18.50 -24.62
N TRP A 122 6.76 -18.13 -23.96
CA TRP A 122 6.13 -18.92 -22.90
C TRP A 122 4.86 -19.63 -23.35
N ARG A 123 4.61 -19.70 -24.66
CA ARG A 123 3.37 -20.26 -25.23
C ARG A 123 3.08 -21.69 -24.79
N ASP A 124 4.12 -22.51 -24.70
CA ASP A 124 4.00 -23.96 -24.42
C ASP A 124 4.22 -24.27 -22.91
N GLN A 125 4.27 -23.25 -22.06
CA GLN A 125 4.45 -23.46 -20.63
C GLN A 125 3.15 -23.99 -20.00
N PRO A 126 3.15 -25.21 -19.40
CA PRO A 126 1.93 -25.80 -18.85
C PRO A 126 1.36 -24.94 -17.69
N PHE A 127 0.03 -24.85 -17.63
CA PHE A 127 -0.70 -24.05 -16.64
C PHE A 127 -0.38 -22.55 -16.63
N ARG A 128 0.22 -22.03 -17.70
CA ARG A 128 0.54 -20.61 -17.87
C ARG A 128 -0.01 -20.13 -19.20
N GLU A 129 -0.72 -19.02 -19.16
CA GLU A 129 -1.27 -18.34 -20.33
C GLU A 129 -0.81 -16.89 -20.32
N VAL A 130 -0.22 -16.41 -21.40
CA VAL A 130 0.14 -15.00 -21.56
C VAL A 130 -0.67 -14.42 -22.71
N MET A 131 -1.66 -13.56 -22.37
CA MET A 131 -2.54 -12.89 -23.31
C MET A 131 -2.27 -11.38 -23.32
N VAL A 132 -1.56 -10.89 -24.32
CA VAL A 132 -1.27 -9.47 -24.47
C VAL A 132 -2.52 -8.70 -24.89
N LEU A 133 -2.90 -7.68 -24.12
CA LEU A 133 -4.06 -6.82 -24.41
C LEU A 133 -3.59 -5.42 -24.83
N PRO A 134 -3.53 -5.10 -26.13
CA PRO A 134 -3.20 -3.76 -26.58
C PRO A 134 -4.40 -2.82 -26.41
N LYS A 135 -4.23 -1.74 -25.66
CA LYS A 135 -5.11 -0.59 -25.66
C LYS A 135 -4.53 0.50 -26.56
N TRP A 136 -5.13 0.75 -27.70
CA TRP A 136 -4.59 1.66 -28.70
C TRP A 136 -4.50 3.11 -28.21
N GLN A 137 -5.49 3.56 -27.45
CA GLN A 137 -5.53 4.89 -26.84
C GLN A 137 -5.17 4.82 -25.36
N ARG A 138 -4.42 5.82 -24.88
CA ARG A 138 -4.11 5.97 -23.45
C ARG A 138 -5.38 6.30 -22.67
N GLY A 139 -5.63 5.55 -21.60
CA GLY A 139 -6.77 5.77 -20.72
C GLY A 139 -6.43 5.71 -19.23
N GLY A 140 -5.15 5.45 -18.91
CA GLY A 140 -4.67 5.31 -17.54
C GLY A 140 -5.01 3.95 -16.90
N ARG A 141 -4.60 3.78 -15.65
CA ARG A 141 -4.64 2.53 -14.90
C ARG A 141 -6.05 1.95 -14.76
N VAL A 142 -7.01 2.75 -14.29
CA VAL A 142 -8.43 2.34 -14.13
C VAL A 142 -9.00 1.81 -15.44
N SER A 143 -8.82 2.57 -16.52
CA SER A 143 -9.30 2.18 -17.84
C SER A 143 -8.63 0.87 -18.30
N SER A 144 -7.36 0.67 -18.01
CA SER A 144 -6.62 -0.55 -18.38
C SER A 144 -7.11 -1.76 -17.60
N LEU A 145 -7.21 -1.66 -16.28
CA LEU A 145 -7.71 -2.75 -15.43
C LEU A 145 -9.15 -3.15 -15.80
N ASN A 146 -10.03 -2.17 -16.03
CA ASN A 146 -11.42 -2.45 -16.43
C ASN A 146 -11.52 -3.02 -17.86
N ALA A 147 -10.63 -2.64 -18.77
CA ALA A 147 -10.59 -3.23 -20.11
C ALA A 147 -10.18 -4.71 -20.08
N ALA A 148 -9.32 -5.10 -19.13
CA ALA A 148 -8.89 -6.48 -18.98
C ALA A 148 -9.86 -7.34 -18.16
N LEU A 149 -10.70 -6.76 -17.32
CA LEU A 149 -11.60 -7.48 -16.41
C LEU A 149 -12.55 -8.49 -17.12
N PRO A 150 -13.13 -8.20 -18.32
CA PRO A 150 -13.93 -9.17 -19.05
C PRO A 150 -13.15 -10.38 -19.55
N PHE A 151 -11.84 -10.24 -19.80
CA PHE A 151 -10.97 -11.32 -20.30
C PHE A 151 -10.36 -12.14 -19.16
N ALA A 152 -10.46 -11.70 -17.93
CA ALA A 152 -9.94 -12.38 -16.77
C ALA A 152 -10.83 -13.58 -16.39
N THR A 153 -10.29 -14.79 -16.53
CA THR A 153 -11.00 -16.04 -16.26
C THR A 153 -10.76 -16.61 -14.87
N GLY A 154 -9.75 -16.08 -14.15
CA GLY A 154 -9.36 -16.56 -12.84
C GLY A 154 -10.40 -16.30 -11.76
N GLU A 155 -10.47 -17.22 -10.79
CA GLU A 155 -11.26 -17.05 -9.55
C GLU A 155 -10.69 -15.94 -8.66
N VAL A 156 -9.37 -15.73 -8.77
CA VAL A 156 -8.64 -14.67 -8.08
C VAL A 156 -7.99 -13.74 -9.10
N LEU A 157 -8.14 -12.44 -8.90
CA LEU A 157 -7.51 -11.39 -9.71
C LEU A 157 -6.31 -10.81 -8.96
N MET A 158 -5.20 -10.61 -9.65
CA MET A 158 -4.06 -9.83 -9.18
C MET A 158 -3.93 -8.57 -10.03
N ALA A 159 -4.00 -7.39 -9.42
CA ALA A 159 -3.70 -6.11 -10.07
C ALA A 159 -2.25 -5.77 -9.78
N LEU A 160 -1.42 -5.70 -10.83
CA LEU A 160 0.04 -5.60 -10.74
C LEU A 160 0.56 -4.49 -11.65
N ASP A 161 1.73 -3.91 -11.28
CA ASP A 161 2.43 -2.94 -12.14
C ASP A 161 3.41 -3.64 -13.08
N GLY A 162 3.55 -3.11 -14.29
CA GLY A 162 4.37 -3.66 -15.36
C GLY A 162 5.88 -3.53 -15.14
N ASP A 163 6.33 -2.76 -14.16
CA ASP A 163 7.73 -2.55 -13.75
C ASP A 163 8.11 -3.32 -12.47
N THR A 164 7.17 -4.06 -11.89
CA THR A 164 7.36 -4.82 -10.65
C THR A 164 7.74 -6.26 -10.93
N SER A 165 8.79 -6.76 -10.29
CA SER A 165 9.17 -8.17 -10.29
C SER A 165 8.72 -8.86 -9.00
N PHE A 166 8.48 -10.17 -9.06
CA PHE A 166 7.87 -10.90 -7.94
C PHE A 166 8.72 -12.11 -7.54
N ASP A 167 8.74 -12.42 -6.24
CA ASP A 167 9.33 -13.66 -5.73
C ASP A 167 8.58 -14.88 -6.29
N ASN A 168 9.30 -15.98 -6.55
CA ASN A 168 8.75 -17.17 -7.25
C ASN A 168 7.64 -17.91 -6.50
N ASP A 169 7.38 -17.60 -5.24
CA ASP A 169 6.34 -18.21 -4.39
C ASP A 169 5.26 -17.21 -3.97
N MET A 170 5.26 -16.03 -4.60
CA MET A 170 4.36 -14.93 -4.28
C MET A 170 2.90 -15.32 -4.47
N VAL A 171 2.57 -15.96 -5.60
CA VAL A 171 1.19 -16.38 -5.90
C VAL A 171 0.70 -17.38 -4.88
N GLU A 172 1.47 -18.44 -4.59
CA GLU A 172 1.08 -19.45 -3.60
C GLU A 172 0.80 -18.84 -2.23
N LYS A 173 1.68 -17.93 -1.77
CA LYS A 173 1.54 -17.28 -0.47
C LYS A 173 0.30 -16.39 -0.37
N ALA A 174 0.04 -15.59 -1.41
CA ALA A 174 -1.12 -14.71 -1.46
C ALA A 174 -2.44 -15.49 -1.55
N ILE A 175 -2.48 -16.56 -2.36
CA ILE A 175 -3.67 -17.36 -2.64
C ILE A 175 -4.16 -18.13 -1.41
N ARG A 176 -3.27 -18.59 -0.54
CA ARG A 176 -3.64 -19.33 0.68
C ARG A 176 -4.69 -18.63 1.54
N HIS A 177 -4.74 -17.32 1.53
CA HIS A 177 -5.75 -16.58 2.29
C HIS A 177 -7.16 -16.79 1.75
N PHE A 178 -7.32 -17.10 0.46
CA PHE A 178 -8.62 -17.31 -0.17
C PHE A 178 -9.24 -18.69 0.07
N GLU A 179 -8.55 -19.59 0.79
CA GLU A 179 -9.17 -20.79 1.38
C GLU A 179 -10.32 -20.40 2.33
N ASP A 180 -10.19 -19.27 3.02
CA ASP A 180 -11.28 -18.66 3.76
C ASP A 180 -12.20 -17.91 2.78
N PRO A 181 -13.46 -18.38 2.58
CA PRO A 181 -14.39 -17.74 1.66
C PRO A 181 -14.75 -16.30 2.06
N GLN A 182 -14.50 -15.92 3.31
CA GLN A 182 -14.75 -14.57 3.83
C GLN A 182 -13.65 -13.57 3.41
N VAL A 183 -12.51 -14.04 2.89
CA VAL A 183 -11.45 -13.15 2.41
C VAL A 183 -11.82 -12.57 1.06
N ALA A 184 -12.04 -11.25 1.02
CA ALA A 184 -12.38 -10.49 -0.18
C ALA A 184 -11.14 -10.05 -0.95
N GLY A 185 -10.05 -9.73 -0.22
CA GLY A 185 -8.81 -9.27 -0.83
C GLY A 185 -7.60 -9.46 0.08
N VAL A 186 -6.44 -9.45 -0.54
CA VAL A 186 -5.13 -9.58 0.12
C VAL A 186 -4.20 -8.51 -0.42
N ALA A 187 -3.60 -7.72 0.44
CA ALA A 187 -2.52 -6.82 0.08
C ALA A 187 -1.19 -7.61 0.08
N GLY A 188 -0.43 -7.50 -1.00
CA GLY A 188 0.92 -8.03 -1.06
C GLY A 188 1.95 -7.07 -0.46
N ASN A 189 3.14 -7.57 -0.22
CA ASN A 189 4.26 -6.83 0.35
C ASN A 189 5.15 -6.26 -0.76
N LEU A 190 5.28 -4.93 -0.79
CA LEU A 190 6.17 -4.25 -1.72
C LEU A 190 7.48 -3.89 -1.04
N ARG A 191 8.59 -4.14 -1.73
CA ARG A 191 9.95 -3.74 -1.34
C ARG A 191 10.59 -2.88 -2.40
N VAL A 192 11.40 -1.92 -1.97
CA VAL A 192 12.15 -1.05 -2.86
C VAL A 192 13.40 -1.77 -3.37
N ARG A 193 13.50 -1.96 -4.70
CA ARG A 193 14.62 -2.64 -5.36
C ARG A 193 15.86 -1.75 -5.44
N ASN A 194 15.67 -0.46 -5.76
CA ASN A 194 16.74 0.52 -5.99
C ASN A 194 17.12 1.32 -4.74
N GLN A 195 16.90 0.81 -3.52
CA GLN A 195 17.12 1.53 -2.26
C GLN A 195 18.54 2.08 -2.08
N ASN A 196 19.56 1.48 -2.73
CA ASN A 196 20.94 1.90 -2.63
C ASN A 196 21.32 3.02 -3.65
N LYS A 197 20.39 3.43 -4.53
CA LYS A 197 20.66 4.39 -5.59
C LYS A 197 20.74 5.83 -5.09
N SER A 198 19.96 6.18 -4.07
CA SER A 198 19.94 7.52 -3.48
C SER A 198 19.41 7.52 -2.05
N LEU A 199 19.61 8.64 -1.33
CA LEU A 199 19.04 8.82 0.01
C LEU A 199 17.50 8.81 -0.02
N ALA A 200 16.88 9.43 -1.02
CA ALA A 200 15.42 9.44 -1.20
C ALA A 200 14.88 7.99 -1.35
N ALA A 201 15.50 7.18 -2.22
CA ALA A 201 15.13 5.78 -2.41
C ALA A 201 15.35 4.93 -1.14
N LYS A 202 16.44 5.21 -0.40
CA LYS A 202 16.73 4.53 0.87
C LYS A 202 15.69 4.84 1.95
N MET A 203 15.30 6.11 2.09
CA MET A 203 14.26 6.53 3.03
C MET A 203 12.89 5.94 2.67
N GLN A 204 12.53 5.90 1.40
CA GLN A 204 11.30 5.23 0.97
C GLN A 204 11.37 3.71 1.19
N GLY A 205 12.55 3.10 1.05
CA GLY A 205 12.74 1.69 1.40
C GLY A 205 12.48 1.41 2.87
N LEU A 206 12.97 2.27 3.77
CA LEU A 206 12.70 2.19 5.20
C LEU A 206 11.21 2.39 5.51
N GLU A 207 10.60 3.40 4.90
CA GLU A 207 9.16 3.66 5.03
C GLU A 207 8.32 2.43 4.62
N TYR A 208 8.65 1.76 3.50
CA TYR A 208 7.94 0.55 3.07
C TYR A 208 8.10 -0.61 4.05
N VAL A 209 9.27 -0.76 4.67
CA VAL A 209 9.46 -1.76 5.72
C VAL A 209 8.59 -1.45 6.94
N LEU A 210 8.51 -0.21 7.37
CA LEU A 210 7.75 0.19 8.55
C LEU A 210 6.23 0.20 8.27
N SER A 211 5.78 0.88 7.21
CA SER A 211 4.37 1.11 6.94
C SER A 211 3.70 -0.08 6.22
N ILE A 212 4.37 -0.68 5.23
CA ILE A 212 3.79 -1.79 4.47
C ILE A 212 4.10 -3.10 5.20
N SER A 213 5.38 -3.47 5.34
CA SER A 213 5.71 -4.80 5.89
C SER A 213 5.29 -4.93 7.36
N GLY A 214 5.68 -4.00 8.22
CA GLY A 214 5.33 -4.01 9.65
C GLY A 214 3.87 -3.57 9.88
N GLY A 215 3.53 -2.37 9.41
CA GLY A 215 2.23 -1.75 9.65
C GLY A 215 1.07 -2.62 9.17
N LYS A 216 1.05 -3.02 7.90
CA LYS A 216 -0.04 -3.85 7.37
C LYS A 216 -0.07 -5.26 7.97
N THR A 217 1.08 -5.84 8.39
CA THR A 217 1.08 -7.11 9.14
C THR A 217 0.29 -6.97 10.44
N GLY A 218 0.57 -5.94 11.23
CA GLY A 218 -0.15 -5.68 12.47
C GLY A 218 -1.63 -5.40 12.23
N LEU A 219 -1.95 -4.50 11.32
CA LEU A 219 -3.33 -4.09 11.01
C LEU A 219 -4.18 -5.23 10.45
N SER A 220 -3.58 -6.15 9.70
CA SER A 220 -4.25 -7.33 9.14
C SER A 220 -4.83 -8.25 10.22
N GLU A 221 -4.19 -8.31 11.40
CA GLU A 221 -4.65 -9.13 12.51
C GLU A 221 -5.96 -8.62 13.15
N PHE A 222 -6.23 -7.33 12.99
CA PHE A 222 -7.45 -6.68 13.45
C PHE A 222 -8.48 -6.45 12.33
N ASN A 223 -8.18 -6.90 11.10
CA ASN A 223 -9.01 -6.68 9.91
C ASN A 223 -9.23 -5.19 9.57
N VAL A 224 -8.22 -4.35 9.81
CA VAL A 224 -8.24 -2.91 9.54
C VAL A 224 -7.15 -2.47 8.57
N VAL A 225 -6.72 -3.33 7.66
CA VAL A 225 -5.77 -2.97 6.59
C VAL A 225 -6.26 -1.69 5.91
N ASN A 226 -5.41 -0.66 5.83
CA ASN A 226 -5.78 0.66 5.31
C ASN A 226 -6.18 0.61 3.83
N ASN A 227 -5.31 0.08 2.97
CA ASN A 227 -5.57 -0.13 1.55
C ASN A 227 -4.87 -1.39 1.01
N ILE A 228 -5.40 -1.93 -0.06
CA ILE A 228 -4.74 -2.95 -0.90
C ILE A 228 -4.02 -2.18 -2.01
N SER A 229 -2.68 -2.18 -1.99
CA SER A 229 -1.85 -1.37 -2.91
C SER A 229 -2.19 -1.63 -4.38
N GLY A 230 -2.24 -0.58 -5.18
CA GLY A 230 -2.41 -0.67 -6.62
C GLY A 230 -1.35 -1.54 -7.29
N ALA A 231 -0.07 -1.36 -6.93
CA ALA A 231 1.04 -2.09 -7.53
C ALA A 231 1.06 -3.60 -7.19
N PHE A 232 0.37 -4.01 -6.11
CA PHE A 232 0.25 -5.41 -5.72
C PHE A 232 -1.01 -5.67 -4.90
N GLY A 233 -2.14 -5.73 -5.58
CA GLY A 233 -3.44 -6.08 -5.01
C GLY A 233 -3.92 -7.45 -5.48
N VAL A 234 -4.48 -8.25 -4.56
CA VAL A 234 -5.06 -9.57 -4.85
C VAL A 234 -6.49 -9.60 -4.38
N PHE A 235 -7.41 -10.03 -5.21
CA PHE A 235 -8.85 -9.90 -4.95
C PHE A 235 -9.60 -11.16 -5.39
N ARG A 236 -10.66 -11.51 -4.67
CA ARG A 236 -11.63 -12.48 -5.19
C ARG A 236 -12.37 -11.85 -6.38
N ALA A 237 -12.33 -12.53 -7.54
CA ALA A 237 -12.87 -11.98 -8.79
C ALA A 237 -14.36 -11.59 -8.70
N SER A 238 -15.16 -12.39 -7.99
CA SER A 238 -16.58 -12.12 -7.76
C SER A 238 -16.81 -10.81 -7.00
N ILE A 239 -15.93 -10.46 -6.05
CA ILE A 239 -16.03 -9.22 -5.27
C ILE A 239 -15.67 -8.02 -6.14
N VAL A 240 -14.62 -8.08 -6.96
CA VAL A 240 -14.27 -6.98 -7.88
C VAL A 240 -15.41 -6.71 -8.86
N ARG A 241 -16.00 -7.77 -9.43
CA ARG A 241 -17.16 -7.63 -10.33
C ARG A 241 -18.39 -7.08 -9.60
N LEU A 242 -18.65 -7.52 -8.36
CA LEU A 242 -19.76 -7.06 -7.53
C LEU A 242 -19.70 -5.55 -7.27
N VAL A 243 -18.50 -5.02 -6.98
CA VAL A 243 -18.31 -3.59 -6.72
C VAL A 243 -18.12 -2.75 -7.99
N GLY A 244 -18.20 -3.35 -9.19
CA GLY A 244 -18.16 -2.66 -10.46
C GLY A 244 -16.75 -2.34 -11.00
N GLY A 245 -15.73 -3.12 -10.61
CA GLY A 245 -14.35 -2.93 -11.07
C GLY A 245 -13.61 -1.78 -10.39
N TRP A 246 -12.66 -1.17 -11.08
CA TRP A 246 -11.86 -0.04 -10.58
C TRP A 246 -12.46 1.31 -10.95
N ASP A 247 -12.26 2.31 -10.09
CA ASP A 247 -12.72 3.70 -10.28
C ASP A 247 -11.76 4.70 -9.61
N ALA A 248 -12.04 6.01 -9.66
CA ALA A 248 -11.32 7.08 -8.98
C ALA A 248 -9.90 7.40 -9.50
N GLY A 249 -9.60 7.17 -10.76
CA GLY A 249 -8.37 7.67 -11.40
C GLY A 249 -7.10 7.16 -10.75
N SER A 250 -6.29 8.04 -10.14
CA SER A 250 -5.03 7.67 -9.49
C SER A 250 -5.19 7.07 -8.08
N ALA A 251 -6.37 7.21 -7.48
CA ALA A 251 -6.72 6.68 -6.15
C ALA A 251 -7.47 5.35 -6.21
N GLU A 252 -7.33 4.60 -7.29
CA GLU A 252 -8.11 3.40 -7.60
C GLU A 252 -7.99 2.29 -6.56
N ASP A 253 -6.86 2.21 -5.89
CA ASP A 253 -6.55 1.19 -4.88
C ASP A 253 -7.26 1.49 -3.55
N LEU A 254 -7.19 2.73 -3.09
CA LEU A 254 -7.90 3.18 -1.89
C LEU A 254 -9.41 3.16 -2.12
N ASP A 255 -9.87 3.61 -3.30
CA ASP A 255 -11.26 3.57 -3.71
C ASP A 255 -11.84 2.15 -3.70
N LEU A 256 -11.18 1.21 -4.40
CA LEU A 256 -11.62 -0.19 -4.45
C LEU A 256 -11.65 -0.80 -3.05
N THR A 257 -10.59 -0.55 -2.25
CA THR A 257 -10.52 -1.05 -0.87
C THR A 257 -11.69 -0.53 -0.04
N LEU A 258 -12.03 0.75 -0.12
CA LEU A 258 -13.15 1.32 0.63
C LEU A 258 -14.50 0.81 0.13
N ARG A 259 -14.72 0.65 -1.20
CA ARG A 259 -15.95 0.04 -1.72
C ARG A 259 -16.13 -1.38 -1.25
N ILE A 260 -15.07 -2.19 -1.17
CA ILE A 260 -15.12 -3.52 -0.56
C ILE A 260 -15.46 -3.43 0.93
N LYS A 261 -14.81 -2.52 1.68
CA LYS A 261 -15.07 -2.33 3.11
C LYS A 261 -16.50 -1.86 3.43
N GLN A 262 -17.19 -1.20 2.51
CA GLN A 262 -18.60 -0.82 2.70
C GLN A 262 -19.55 -2.02 2.85
N TYR A 263 -19.09 -3.22 2.53
CA TYR A 263 -19.83 -4.45 2.79
C TYR A 263 -19.62 -5.00 4.21
N PHE A 264 -18.57 -4.55 4.94
CA PHE A 264 -18.21 -5.11 6.25
C PHE A 264 -19.28 -4.89 7.31
N GLY A 265 -20.00 -3.76 7.26
CA GLY A 265 -21.10 -3.50 8.19
C GLY A 265 -22.25 -4.50 8.09
N ARG A 266 -22.48 -5.04 6.87
CA ARG A 266 -23.53 -6.03 6.60
C ARG A 266 -23.02 -7.47 6.57
N HIS A 267 -21.72 -7.66 6.39
CA HIS A 267 -21.05 -8.95 6.29
C HIS A 267 -19.87 -8.98 7.25
N ALA A 268 -20.18 -9.09 8.57
CA ALA A 268 -19.19 -9.01 9.65
C ALA A 268 -18.02 -10.03 9.54
N GLY A 269 -18.22 -11.11 8.78
CA GLY A 269 -17.18 -12.10 8.50
C GLY A 269 -16.19 -11.69 7.40
N MET A 270 -16.51 -10.70 6.54
CA MET A 270 -15.61 -10.30 5.45
C MET A 270 -14.28 -9.77 5.96
N LYS A 271 -13.22 -10.13 5.24
CA LYS A 271 -11.84 -9.82 5.63
C LYS A 271 -11.04 -9.27 4.46
N ILE A 272 -10.16 -8.32 4.79
CA ILE A 272 -9.00 -7.96 3.98
C ILE A 272 -7.76 -8.37 4.76
N LYS A 273 -6.85 -9.09 4.10
CA LYS A 273 -5.61 -9.60 4.69
C LYS A 273 -4.38 -8.93 4.08
N PHE A 274 -3.27 -9.07 4.75
CA PHE A 274 -1.96 -8.74 4.24
C PHE A 274 -1.07 -9.98 4.33
N GLU A 275 -0.31 -10.28 3.26
CA GLU A 275 0.65 -11.38 3.27
C GLU A 275 2.08 -10.84 3.17
N PRO A 276 2.83 -10.81 4.29
CA PRO A 276 4.18 -10.23 4.33
C PRO A 276 5.21 -11.01 3.52
N HIS A 277 4.92 -12.26 3.16
CA HIS A 277 5.82 -13.14 2.42
C HIS A 277 5.48 -13.23 0.92
N ALA A 278 4.35 -12.69 0.47
CA ALA A 278 4.09 -12.47 -0.93
C ALA A 278 4.78 -11.16 -1.33
N VAL A 279 5.99 -11.24 -1.90
CA VAL A 279 6.85 -10.07 -2.10
C VAL A 279 6.91 -9.68 -3.57
N GLY A 280 6.70 -8.38 -3.82
CA GLY A 280 6.99 -7.69 -5.07
C GLY A 280 8.09 -6.66 -4.88
N HIS A 281 8.92 -6.46 -5.91
CA HIS A 281 10.05 -5.52 -5.92
C HIS A 281 9.80 -4.44 -6.95
N THR A 282 9.64 -3.20 -6.50
CA THR A 282 9.40 -2.02 -7.34
C THR A 282 10.52 -0.99 -7.17
N ASP A 283 10.63 -0.04 -8.09
CA ASP A 283 11.57 1.06 -7.96
C ASP A 283 10.94 2.25 -7.25
N ALA A 284 11.69 2.87 -6.35
CA ALA A 284 11.33 4.12 -5.69
C ALA A 284 11.91 5.33 -6.44
N PRO A 285 11.31 6.53 -6.30
CA PRO A 285 11.89 7.77 -6.75
C PRO A 285 13.33 7.94 -6.25
N ASP A 286 14.24 8.24 -7.15
CA ASP A 286 15.66 8.41 -6.85
C ASP A 286 16.07 9.86 -6.60
N THR A 287 15.15 10.81 -6.82
CA THR A 287 15.35 12.23 -6.55
C THR A 287 14.26 12.81 -5.66
N TRP A 288 14.62 13.79 -4.84
CA TRP A 288 13.66 14.47 -3.96
C TRP A 288 12.51 15.15 -4.73
N ARG A 289 12.78 15.64 -5.94
CA ARG A 289 11.75 16.26 -6.79
C ARG A 289 10.68 15.25 -7.22
N VAL A 290 11.08 14.05 -7.63
CA VAL A 290 10.16 12.99 -8.05
C VAL A 290 9.44 12.42 -6.83
N PHE A 291 10.16 12.28 -5.71
CA PHE A 291 9.58 11.87 -4.42
C PHE A 291 8.47 12.84 -3.97
N ALA A 292 8.74 14.16 -3.96
CA ALA A 292 7.75 15.17 -3.57
C ALA A 292 6.50 15.12 -4.47
N LYS A 293 6.67 15.02 -5.80
CA LYS A 293 5.54 14.86 -6.73
C LYS A 293 4.71 13.60 -6.47
N GLN A 294 5.35 12.52 -6.08
CA GLN A 294 4.65 11.28 -5.73
C GLN A 294 3.80 11.49 -4.48
N ARG A 295 4.34 12.17 -3.44
CA ARG A 295 3.63 12.48 -2.20
C ARG A 295 2.45 13.42 -2.44
N GLU A 296 2.67 14.50 -3.16
CA GLU A 296 1.62 15.45 -3.56
C GLU A 296 0.44 14.74 -4.23
N ARG A 297 0.72 13.79 -5.13
CA ARG A 297 -0.33 12.97 -5.74
C ARG A 297 -1.06 12.11 -4.73
N TRP A 298 -0.34 11.41 -3.83
CA TRP A 298 -0.96 10.52 -2.83
C TRP A 298 -1.81 11.30 -1.81
N ASP A 299 -1.35 12.47 -1.38
CA ASP A 299 -2.09 13.34 -0.46
C ASP A 299 -3.36 13.88 -1.15
N GLY A 300 -3.24 14.30 -2.43
CA GLY A 300 -4.38 14.71 -3.25
C GLY A 300 -5.40 13.58 -3.46
N ASP A 301 -4.94 12.35 -3.67
CA ASP A 301 -5.77 11.16 -3.80
C ASP A 301 -6.53 10.87 -2.50
N MET A 302 -5.86 10.93 -1.34
CA MET A 302 -6.51 10.77 -0.03
C MET A 302 -7.55 11.85 0.25
N PHE A 303 -7.22 13.12 -0.04
CA PHE A 303 -8.15 14.23 0.10
C PHE A 303 -9.41 14.02 -0.76
N TYR A 304 -9.22 13.67 -2.05
CA TYR A 304 -10.33 13.40 -2.95
C TYR A 304 -11.22 12.26 -2.44
N ILE A 305 -10.61 11.16 -2.01
CA ILE A 305 -11.34 9.97 -1.55
C ILE A 305 -12.13 10.27 -0.28
N PHE A 306 -11.50 10.79 0.77
CA PHE A 306 -12.16 10.94 2.07
C PHE A 306 -13.11 12.14 2.13
N ILE A 307 -12.74 13.28 1.52
CA ILE A 307 -13.49 14.53 1.67
C ILE A 307 -14.54 14.70 0.55
N ARG A 308 -14.26 14.20 -0.65
CA ARG A 308 -15.16 14.39 -1.79
C ARG A 308 -15.99 13.17 -2.11
N LYS A 309 -15.36 12.01 -2.33
CA LYS A 309 -16.05 10.81 -2.82
C LYS A 309 -16.81 10.07 -1.73
N PHE A 310 -16.20 9.81 -0.59
CA PHE A 310 -16.75 8.95 0.47
C PHE A 310 -17.31 9.68 1.69
N ARG A 311 -17.31 11.01 1.73
CA ARG A 311 -17.72 11.80 2.92
C ARG A 311 -19.03 11.34 3.57
N PHE A 312 -20.00 10.90 2.79
CA PHE A 312 -21.31 10.45 3.28
C PHE A 312 -21.38 8.93 3.52
N ASN A 313 -20.38 8.19 3.04
CA ASN A 313 -20.32 6.74 3.11
C ASN A 313 -19.39 6.21 4.22
N LEU A 314 -18.65 7.11 4.89
CA LEU A 314 -17.87 6.77 6.07
C LEU A 314 -18.80 6.67 7.28
N ARG A 315 -19.48 5.50 7.40
CA ARG A 315 -20.47 5.23 8.45
C ARG A 315 -20.21 3.87 9.07
N PRO A 316 -20.42 3.71 10.40
CA PRO A 316 -20.26 2.41 11.06
C PRO A 316 -21.16 1.32 10.48
N SER A 317 -22.36 1.68 10.01
CA SER A 317 -23.31 0.73 9.38
C SER A 317 -22.80 0.13 8.07
N LEU A 318 -21.88 0.80 7.37
CA LEU A 318 -21.28 0.32 6.12
C LEU A 318 -19.92 -0.35 6.37
N LEU A 319 -19.05 0.31 7.14
CA LEU A 319 -17.67 -0.14 7.34
C LEU A 319 -17.50 -1.14 8.50
N GLY A 320 -18.51 -1.26 9.39
CA GLY A 320 -18.34 -1.82 10.70
C GLY A 320 -17.55 -0.89 11.63
N TRP A 321 -17.78 -0.98 12.94
CA TRP A 321 -17.15 -0.09 13.92
C TRP A 321 -15.62 -0.08 13.88
N PRO A 322 -14.88 -1.20 13.78
CA PRO A 322 -13.42 -1.18 13.78
C PRO A 322 -12.85 -0.43 12.57
N ASN A 323 -13.36 -0.71 11.36
CA ASN A 323 -12.89 -0.04 10.15
C ASN A 323 -13.32 1.42 10.07
N PHE A 324 -14.51 1.77 10.60
CA PHE A 324 -14.94 3.16 10.68
C PHE A 324 -14.02 3.98 11.59
N LEU A 325 -13.78 3.52 12.82
CA LEU A 325 -12.90 4.21 13.77
C LEU A 325 -11.46 4.29 13.24
N PHE A 326 -10.96 3.20 12.68
CA PHE A 326 -9.63 3.17 12.09
C PHE A 326 -9.49 4.15 10.92
N THR A 327 -10.48 4.22 10.03
CA THR A 327 -10.48 5.15 8.89
C THR A 327 -10.57 6.60 9.36
N LEU A 328 -11.39 6.88 10.39
CA LEU A 328 -11.52 8.22 10.96
C LEU A 328 -10.20 8.68 11.61
N VAL A 329 -9.61 7.84 12.45
CA VAL A 329 -8.39 8.20 13.19
C VAL A 329 -7.16 8.16 12.28
N ASN A 330 -6.89 7.04 11.63
CA ASN A 330 -5.68 6.90 10.80
C ASN A 330 -5.81 7.61 9.46
N GLY A 331 -6.91 7.40 8.72
CA GLY A 331 -7.04 7.96 7.37
C GLY A 331 -7.32 9.47 7.37
N ILE A 332 -8.21 9.96 8.22
CA ILE A 332 -8.62 11.37 8.21
C ILE A 332 -7.80 12.18 9.23
N LEU A 333 -7.79 11.79 10.50
CA LEU A 333 -7.15 12.62 11.53
C LEU A 333 -5.62 12.62 11.39
N MET A 334 -4.99 11.44 11.33
CA MET A 334 -3.51 11.37 11.30
C MET A 334 -2.92 11.68 9.92
N GLN A 335 -3.50 11.18 8.83
CA GLN A 335 -2.89 11.34 7.50
C GLN A 335 -3.36 12.58 6.75
N LEU A 336 -4.55 13.12 7.05
CA LEU A 336 -5.09 14.26 6.35
C LEU A 336 -5.07 15.56 7.20
N ILE A 337 -5.56 15.51 8.46
CA ILE A 337 -5.72 16.72 9.28
C ILE A 337 -4.42 17.08 10.01
N LEU A 338 -3.78 16.10 10.64
CA LEU A 338 -2.59 16.30 11.48
C LEU A 338 -1.42 17.01 10.75
N PRO A 339 -1.07 16.69 9.48
CA PRO A 339 -0.03 17.44 8.77
C PRO A 339 -0.32 18.93 8.64
N PHE A 340 -1.57 19.32 8.41
CA PHE A 340 -1.96 20.75 8.39
C PHE A 340 -1.84 21.39 9.77
N LEU A 341 -2.25 20.69 10.83
CA LEU A 341 -2.12 21.20 12.20
C LEU A 341 -0.64 21.36 12.58
N ILE A 342 0.23 20.45 12.18
CA ILE A 342 1.68 20.55 12.42
C ILE A 342 2.25 21.78 11.70
N VAL A 343 1.88 22.01 10.44
CA VAL A 343 2.34 23.19 9.69
C VAL A 343 1.86 24.48 10.36
N ILE A 344 0.59 24.55 10.78
CA ILE A 344 0.02 25.72 11.47
C ILE A 344 0.75 25.94 12.81
N ALA A 345 0.96 24.88 13.59
CA ALA A 345 1.68 24.96 14.86
C ALA A 345 3.12 25.43 14.68
N LEU A 346 3.82 24.93 13.64
CA LEU A 346 5.17 25.37 13.31
C LEU A 346 5.22 26.85 12.92
N ILE A 347 4.28 27.32 12.09
CA ILE A 347 4.18 28.74 11.74
C ILE A 347 3.91 29.57 12.97
N ALA A 348 2.99 29.16 13.85
CA ALA A 348 2.70 29.86 15.10
C ALA A 348 3.93 29.91 16.02
N ALA A 349 4.66 28.79 16.16
CA ALA A 349 5.88 28.71 16.93
C ALA A 349 6.95 29.71 16.41
N LEU A 350 7.17 29.72 15.07
CA LEU A 350 8.13 30.63 14.43
C LEU A 350 7.77 32.14 14.61
N VAL A 351 6.48 32.44 14.76
CA VAL A 351 6.00 33.81 14.99
C VAL A 351 6.09 34.20 16.48
N MET A 352 5.82 33.26 17.39
CA MET A 352 5.67 33.51 18.82
C MET A 352 6.94 33.28 19.65
N GLN A 353 7.88 32.47 19.12
CA GLN A 353 9.09 32.06 19.84
C GLN A 353 10.36 32.41 19.04
N PRO A 354 11.51 32.62 19.72
CA PRO A 354 12.80 32.73 19.05
C PRO A 354 13.12 31.47 18.24
N LEU A 355 13.70 31.64 17.04
CA LEU A 355 14.06 30.52 16.14
C LEU A 355 14.89 29.45 16.85
N VAL A 356 15.77 29.84 17.76
CA VAL A 356 16.62 28.93 18.55
C VAL A 356 15.78 27.96 19.40
N VAL A 357 14.70 28.45 20.02
CA VAL A 357 13.79 27.62 20.84
C VAL A 357 13.05 26.62 19.94
N VAL A 358 12.51 27.09 18.81
CA VAL A 358 11.81 26.22 17.85
C VAL A 358 12.75 25.10 17.31
N LEU A 359 14.02 25.45 17.01
CA LEU A 359 15.00 24.46 16.57
C LEU A 359 15.34 23.46 17.68
N ALA A 360 15.41 23.88 18.95
CA ALA A 360 15.63 22.99 20.08
C ALA A 360 14.46 22.04 20.30
N GLU A 361 13.22 22.54 20.23
CA GLU A 361 12.00 21.70 20.30
C GLU A 361 11.95 20.65 19.19
N LEU A 362 12.25 21.06 17.93
CA LEU A 362 12.32 20.13 16.81
C LEU A 362 13.44 19.09 17.00
N ALA A 363 14.61 19.48 17.52
CA ALA A 363 15.70 18.55 17.80
C ALA A 363 15.31 17.53 18.87
N VAL A 364 14.58 17.93 19.91
CA VAL A 364 14.06 16.99 20.94
C VAL A 364 13.01 16.05 20.35
N LEU A 365 12.13 16.56 19.47
CA LEU A 365 11.09 15.75 18.83
C LEU A 365 11.67 14.62 17.95
N TYR A 366 12.83 14.85 17.32
CA TYR A 366 13.43 13.91 16.37
C TYR A 366 14.67 13.17 16.93
N SER A 367 14.99 13.33 18.21
CA SER A 367 16.05 12.59 18.91
C SER A 367 15.53 11.36 19.63
#